data_0ba3205b3205e1a7f8eb9d735b3dbbc1
#
_entry.id   0ba3205b3205e1a7f8eb9d735b3dbbc1
#
_cell.length_a   1.000
_cell.length_b   1.000
_cell.length_c   1.000
_cell.angle_alpha   90.00
_cell.angle_beta   90.00
_cell.angle_gamma   90.00
#
_symmetry.space_group_name_H-M   'P 1'
#
loop_
_entity.id
_entity.type
_entity.pdbx_description
1 polymer ?
#
loop_
_entity_poly.entity_id
_entity_poly.type
_entity_poly.pdbx_seq_one_letter_code
_entity_poly.pdbx_strand_id
1 'polypeptide(L)'
;MKHIFVSFLALISMVAMAQTKYSHYYTNLPCAVEQVQEVVIPDYTVNIVDFGGVGNGTTDNTEAFAAALKHLKKQGGGHLIVPRGTWLTGPIRLISNFDLHLIENATILFSTNKELYIQKSDSLRDGSKKCNACIYGSKLENVSITGNGFLDGQGIYWRPVKQKKVDEAQWKELLAMGGTVQQDGSSKNWKVWYPFNLKPELDVPNIAADAITQEKMRPHLINITDSKNVLLEHVCLLNSPKFHFVPTRIQNLIVDGVIIRCPHWAQNGDAMDPGNVQVALIVNCNISCGDDGICMKGGVGEKGVAAGSQRDFLICNDTVYRAHGGFVIGSEFSGGMQRLVVKDCRFDGTDIGCRFKSAPGRGGWCQDIYCYDIIMKDIRESAFLIQSGYADRGAGVSATDKDNKEAFFPDWSNITFRNITCIGSKQAVDIQGLKGKPVHDILFDQVTIIGNKNGIKMEWAENIKFTNCQINPKPMPITDYKKIKNVLYNGKDPDAAE
;
A
#
# COMPACT_ATOMS: atom_id res chain seq x y z
N MET A 1 -70.25 -9.04 -12.92
CA MET A 1 -68.92 -9.27 -12.37
C MET A 1 -67.91 -8.57 -13.25
N LYS A 2 -67.41 -7.40 -12.82
CA LYS A 2 -66.43 -6.61 -13.58
C LYS A 2 -65.06 -6.93 -12.97
N HIS A 3 -64.18 -7.52 -13.77
CA HIS A 3 -62.77 -7.72 -13.40
C HIS A 3 -61.97 -6.45 -13.63
N ILE A 4 -61.48 -5.84 -12.57
CA ILE A 4 -60.55 -4.73 -12.59
C ILE A 4 -59.14 -5.33 -12.64
N PHE A 5 -58.48 -5.15 -13.80
CA PHE A 5 -57.02 -5.41 -13.95
C PHE A 5 -56.26 -4.23 -13.38
N VAL A 6 -55.58 -4.42 -12.26
CA VAL A 6 -54.63 -3.45 -11.72
C VAL A 6 -53.27 -3.76 -12.30
N SER A 7 -52.81 -2.95 -13.25
CA SER A 7 -51.46 -3.02 -13.81
C SER A 7 -50.51 -2.35 -12.82
N PHE A 8 -49.62 -3.13 -12.19
CA PHE A 8 -48.50 -2.61 -11.43
C PHE A 8 -47.40 -2.16 -12.46
N LEU A 9 -47.29 -0.86 -12.67
CA LEU A 9 -46.12 -0.28 -13.30
C LEU A 9 -45.01 -0.20 -12.28
N ALA A 10 -44.01 -1.09 -12.35
CA ALA A 10 -42.76 -0.95 -11.62
C ALA A 10 -41.94 0.19 -12.24
N LEU A 11 -41.92 1.36 -11.62
CA LEU A 11 -40.97 2.42 -11.93
C LEU A 11 -39.59 1.94 -11.48
N ILE A 12 -38.78 1.47 -12.42
CA ILE A 12 -37.35 1.35 -12.22
C ILE A 12 -36.79 2.77 -12.29
N SER A 13 -36.54 3.38 -11.16
CA SER A 13 -35.74 4.62 -11.07
C SER A 13 -34.30 4.29 -11.44
N MET A 14 -33.94 4.49 -12.72
CA MET A 14 -32.54 4.66 -13.10
C MET A 14 -32.04 5.93 -12.42
N VAL A 15 -31.34 5.79 -11.30
CA VAL A 15 -30.51 6.86 -10.78
C VAL A 15 -29.41 7.05 -11.84
N ALA A 16 -29.53 8.08 -12.66
CA ALA A 16 -28.44 8.52 -13.52
C ALA A 16 -27.28 8.89 -12.58
N MET A 17 -26.29 8.04 -12.46
CA MET A 17 -25.05 8.40 -11.77
C MET A 17 -24.47 9.59 -12.53
N ALA A 18 -24.22 10.69 -11.82
CA ALA A 18 -23.56 11.85 -12.39
C ALA A 18 -22.21 11.39 -12.95
N GLN A 19 -21.95 11.71 -14.22
CA GLN A 19 -20.72 11.34 -14.89
C GLN A 19 -19.57 12.15 -14.27
N THR A 20 -18.70 11.51 -13.51
CA THR A 20 -17.50 12.11 -12.91
C THR A 20 -16.34 12.15 -13.90
N LYS A 21 -15.32 12.97 -13.68
CA LYS A 21 -14.09 12.98 -14.49
C LYS A 21 -13.41 11.61 -14.57
N TYR A 22 -13.72 10.71 -13.65
CA TYR A 22 -13.14 9.36 -13.54
C TYR A 22 -13.99 8.25 -14.19
N SER A 23 -15.21 8.54 -14.65
CA SER A 23 -16.14 7.51 -15.14
C SER A 23 -15.59 6.69 -16.32
N HIS A 24 -14.70 7.27 -17.10
CA HIS A 24 -14.07 6.60 -18.24
C HIS A 24 -13.17 5.42 -17.86
N TYR A 25 -12.62 5.38 -16.64
CA TYR A 25 -11.82 4.24 -16.16
C TYR A 25 -12.67 3.00 -15.87
N TYR A 26 -13.97 3.15 -15.61
CA TYR A 26 -14.89 2.09 -15.19
C TYR A 26 -15.59 1.38 -16.35
N THR A 27 -15.14 1.60 -17.57
CA THR A 27 -15.72 0.95 -18.76
C THR A 27 -15.18 -0.47 -18.91
N ASN A 28 -16.06 -1.40 -19.31
CA ASN A 28 -15.69 -2.79 -19.65
C ASN A 28 -14.95 -3.55 -18.54
N LEU A 29 -15.27 -3.32 -17.28
CA LEU A 29 -14.70 -4.05 -16.16
C LEU A 29 -15.24 -5.48 -16.10
N PRO A 30 -14.45 -6.45 -15.59
CA PRO A 30 -14.86 -7.85 -15.48
C PRO A 30 -15.92 -8.10 -14.40
N CYS A 31 -16.10 -7.16 -13.50
CA CYS A 31 -17.15 -7.16 -12.47
C CYS A 31 -17.64 -5.74 -12.20
N ALA A 32 -18.80 -5.62 -11.58
CA ALA A 32 -19.32 -4.33 -11.12
C ALA A 32 -18.49 -3.84 -9.93
N VAL A 33 -17.78 -2.72 -10.14
CA VAL A 33 -17.04 -1.97 -9.12
C VAL A 33 -17.78 -0.64 -8.89
N GLU A 34 -18.01 -0.30 -7.64
CA GLU A 34 -18.62 0.99 -7.28
C GLU A 34 -17.67 2.13 -7.68
N GLN A 35 -18.20 3.19 -8.34
CA GLN A 35 -17.40 4.31 -8.79
C GLN A 35 -17.16 5.31 -7.68
N VAL A 36 -15.95 5.88 -7.67
CA VAL A 36 -15.61 6.98 -6.76
C VAL A 36 -16.43 8.23 -7.05
N GLN A 37 -16.65 9.01 -6.01
CA GLN A 37 -17.25 10.33 -6.07
C GLN A 37 -16.15 11.40 -6.02
N GLU A 38 -16.32 12.49 -6.75
CA GLU A 38 -15.37 13.61 -6.69
C GLU A 38 -15.36 14.25 -5.29
N VAL A 39 -14.17 14.63 -4.85
CA VAL A 39 -13.98 15.32 -3.57
C VAL A 39 -14.17 16.83 -3.81
N VAL A 40 -15.09 17.43 -3.11
CA VAL A 40 -15.40 18.86 -3.24
C VAL A 40 -14.94 19.60 -2.00
N ILE A 41 -14.11 20.61 -2.20
CA ILE A 41 -13.59 21.48 -1.15
C ILE A 41 -14.25 22.86 -1.29
N PRO A 42 -14.61 23.56 -0.20
CA PRO A 42 -15.12 24.92 -0.28
C PRO A 42 -14.16 25.88 -0.98
N ASP A 43 -14.69 26.75 -1.85
CA ASP A 43 -13.92 27.73 -2.60
C ASP A 43 -13.50 28.93 -1.72
N TYR A 44 -12.62 28.68 -0.78
CA TYR A 44 -11.99 29.68 0.08
C TYR A 44 -10.49 29.40 0.16
N THR A 45 -9.67 30.35 -0.21
CA THR A 45 -8.23 30.13 -0.39
C THR A 45 -7.42 31.07 0.48
N VAL A 46 -6.41 30.52 1.13
CA VAL A 46 -5.40 31.28 1.89
C VAL A 46 -3.98 30.82 1.53
N ASN A 47 -2.99 31.68 1.77
CA ASN A 47 -1.59 31.37 1.53
C ASN A 47 -0.86 31.19 2.86
N ILE A 48 0.04 30.19 2.96
CA ILE A 48 0.82 29.95 4.19
C ILE A 48 1.66 31.17 4.61
N VAL A 49 2.07 31.99 3.66
CA VAL A 49 2.83 33.24 3.91
C VAL A 49 2.02 34.24 4.75
N ASP A 50 0.70 34.27 4.59
CA ASP A 50 -0.21 35.16 5.34
C ASP A 50 -0.24 34.83 6.84
N PHE A 51 0.25 33.66 7.21
CA PHE A 51 0.35 33.15 8.58
C PHE A 51 1.78 33.16 9.12
N GLY A 52 2.68 33.89 8.46
CA GLY A 52 4.09 34.03 8.87
C GLY A 52 4.98 32.89 8.40
N GLY A 53 4.51 32.07 7.44
CA GLY A 53 5.33 31.01 6.83
C GLY A 53 6.48 31.55 6.02
N VAL A 54 7.64 30.88 6.08
CA VAL A 54 8.88 31.26 5.38
C VAL A 54 9.47 30.02 4.69
N GLY A 55 9.49 30.03 3.35
CA GLY A 55 9.90 28.90 2.53
C GLY A 55 11.41 28.84 2.23
N ASN A 56 12.26 29.02 3.26
CA ASN A 56 13.73 29.07 3.11
C ASN A 56 14.46 27.76 3.48
N GLY A 57 13.75 26.70 3.87
CA GLY A 57 14.30 25.40 4.24
C GLY A 57 14.85 25.29 5.66
N THR A 58 14.90 26.36 6.42
CA THR A 58 15.50 26.39 7.77
C THR A 58 14.54 26.91 8.85
N THR A 59 13.65 27.82 8.50
CA THR A 59 12.63 28.32 9.43
C THR A 59 11.58 27.26 9.71
N ASP A 60 11.32 26.98 10.98
CA ASP A 60 10.24 26.07 11.39
C ASP A 60 8.87 26.75 11.18
N ASN A 61 8.06 26.19 10.31
CA ASN A 61 6.72 26.67 9.96
C ASN A 61 5.59 25.94 10.69
N THR A 62 5.88 25.15 11.71
CA THR A 62 4.87 24.34 12.43
C THR A 62 3.70 25.21 12.92
N GLU A 63 4.01 26.35 13.53
CA GLU A 63 2.98 27.27 14.03
C GLU A 63 2.24 28.00 12.89
N ALA A 64 2.91 28.31 11.78
CA ALA A 64 2.26 28.91 10.60
C ALA A 64 1.23 27.96 9.99
N PHE A 65 1.57 26.66 9.80
CA PHE A 65 0.62 25.65 9.37
C PHE A 65 -0.53 25.49 10.37
N ALA A 66 -0.25 25.44 11.67
CA ALA A 66 -1.29 25.33 12.69
C ALA A 66 -2.25 26.53 12.69
N ALA A 67 -1.72 27.75 12.52
CA ALA A 67 -2.51 28.98 12.43
C ALA A 67 -3.40 29.01 11.18
N ALA A 68 -2.85 28.65 10.02
CA ALA A 68 -3.60 28.58 8.75
C ALA A 68 -4.75 27.57 8.85
N LEU A 69 -4.49 26.36 9.34
CA LEU A 69 -5.51 25.32 9.53
C LEU A 69 -6.59 25.74 10.54
N LYS A 70 -6.20 26.40 11.63
CA LYS A 70 -7.15 26.96 12.60
C LYS A 70 -8.04 28.03 11.97
N HIS A 71 -7.48 28.88 11.10
CA HIS A 71 -8.23 29.88 10.37
C HIS A 71 -9.22 29.24 9.41
N LEU A 72 -8.75 28.34 8.52
CA LEU A 72 -9.59 27.62 7.57
C LEU A 72 -10.74 26.85 8.25
N LYS A 73 -10.45 26.20 9.37
CA LYS A 73 -11.49 25.52 10.16
C LYS A 73 -12.60 26.46 10.62
N LYS A 74 -12.30 27.70 10.97
CA LYS A 74 -13.31 28.70 11.35
C LYS A 74 -14.14 29.17 10.15
N GLN A 75 -13.59 29.11 8.94
CA GLN A 75 -14.28 29.46 7.69
C GLN A 75 -15.08 28.28 7.11
N GLY A 76 -15.06 27.10 7.75
CA GLY A 76 -15.75 25.93 7.27
C GLY A 76 -14.93 25.05 6.32
N GLY A 77 -13.68 25.38 6.05
CA GLY A 77 -12.75 24.67 5.16
C GLY A 77 -12.10 25.60 4.13
N GLY A 78 -11.52 25.00 3.09
CA GLY A 78 -10.90 25.71 1.96
C GLY A 78 -9.51 25.19 1.61
N HIS A 79 -8.80 25.95 0.78
CA HIS A 79 -7.50 25.61 0.23
C HIS A 79 -6.38 26.36 0.95
N LEU A 80 -5.35 25.62 1.40
CA LEU A 80 -4.09 26.21 1.86
C LEU A 80 -3.05 26.12 0.76
N ILE A 81 -2.69 27.23 0.18
CA ILE A 81 -1.65 27.30 -0.84
C ILE A 81 -0.29 27.33 -0.19
N VAL A 82 0.59 26.40 -0.60
CA VAL A 82 2.01 26.37 -0.27
C VAL A 82 2.80 26.80 -1.49
N PRO A 83 3.36 28.02 -1.53
CA PRO A 83 4.09 28.53 -2.69
C PRO A 83 5.44 27.84 -2.88
N ARG A 84 6.10 28.12 -4.03
CA ARG A 84 7.47 27.69 -4.30
C ARG A 84 8.39 28.00 -3.11
N GLY A 85 9.23 27.06 -2.73
CA GLY A 85 10.16 27.15 -1.61
C GLY A 85 10.27 25.83 -0.85
N THR A 86 11.13 25.82 0.17
CA THR A 86 11.29 24.68 1.07
C THR A 86 10.75 25.05 2.45
N TRP A 87 9.69 24.38 2.85
CA TRP A 87 8.91 24.67 4.04
C TRP A 87 9.19 23.63 5.12
N LEU A 88 10.20 23.90 5.96
CA LEU A 88 10.49 23.02 7.12
C LEU A 88 9.35 23.10 8.13
N THR A 89 8.81 21.96 8.56
CA THR A 89 7.71 21.92 9.53
C THR A 89 7.69 20.62 10.33
N GLY A 90 7.11 20.64 11.50
CA GLY A 90 6.68 19.46 12.23
C GLY A 90 5.43 18.83 11.61
N PRO A 91 4.78 17.89 12.33
CA PRO A 91 3.59 17.21 11.84
C PRO A 91 2.42 18.13 11.55
N ILE A 92 1.71 17.90 10.44
CA ILE A 92 0.51 18.63 10.03
C ILE A 92 -0.72 17.80 10.36
N ARG A 93 -1.62 18.32 11.20
CA ARG A 93 -2.90 17.69 11.51
C ARG A 93 -4.00 18.24 10.60
N LEU A 94 -4.53 17.40 9.73
CA LEU A 94 -5.59 17.75 8.78
C LEU A 94 -6.92 18.09 9.47
N ILE A 95 -7.76 18.82 8.76
CA ILE A 95 -9.13 19.17 9.11
C ILE A 95 -10.10 18.73 8.01
N SER A 96 -11.40 18.68 8.27
CA SER A 96 -12.39 18.40 7.22
C SER A 96 -12.58 19.58 6.27
N ASN A 97 -13.08 19.29 5.06
CA ASN A 97 -13.32 20.27 3.98
C ASN A 97 -12.05 21.04 3.61
N PHE A 98 -10.94 20.36 3.44
CA PHE A 98 -9.63 20.97 3.35
C PHE A 98 -8.79 20.41 2.22
N ASP A 99 -8.12 21.30 1.49
CA ASP A 99 -7.09 20.96 0.52
C ASP A 99 -5.74 21.57 0.90
N LEU A 100 -4.72 20.74 1.04
CA LEU A 100 -3.33 21.18 1.11
C LEU A 100 -2.78 21.23 -0.33
N HIS A 101 -2.72 22.42 -0.91
CA HIS A 101 -2.31 22.62 -2.29
C HIS A 101 -0.86 23.08 -2.40
N LEU A 102 -0.01 22.22 -2.96
CA LEU A 102 1.41 22.52 -3.20
C LEU A 102 1.59 22.96 -4.64
N ILE A 103 1.94 24.22 -4.87
CA ILE A 103 2.27 24.65 -6.23
C ILE A 103 3.56 24.00 -6.71
N GLU A 104 3.83 24.07 -8.00
CA GLU A 104 5.03 23.52 -8.61
C GLU A 104 6.31 24.04 -7.92
N ASN A 105 7.24 23.12 -7.59
CA ASN A 105 8.47 23.39 -6.84
C ASN A 105 8.27 23.87 -5.38
N ALA A 106 7.11 23.67 -4.79
CA ALA A 106 6.94 23.73 -3.34
C ALA A 106 7.42 22.40 -2.72
N THR A 107 8.21 22.46 -1.66
CA THR A 107 8.62 21.29 -0.89
C THR A 107 8.26 21.49 0.58
N ILE A 108 7.40 20.64 1.12
CA ILE A 108 7.23 20.51 2.57
C ILE A 108 8.28 19.51 3.05
N LEU A 109 9.21 20.02 3.87
CA LEU A 109 10.29 19.23 4.45
C LEU A 109 9.96 18.93 5.90
N PHE A 110 9.72 17.67 6.23
CA PHE A 110 9.32 17.31 7.59
C PHE A 110 10.52 17.25 8.53
N SER A 111 10.39 17.92 9.67
CA SER A 111 11.44 18.02 10.69
C SER A 111 11.91 16.64 11.15
N THR A 112 13.21 16.51 11.38
CA THR A 112 13.83 15.32 11.97
C THR A 112 13.79 15.33 13.50
N ASN A 113 13.28 16.39 14.12
CA ASN A 113 13.06 16.45 15.56
C ASN A 113 11.92 15.52 15.97
N LYS A 114 12.27 14.36 16.53
CA LYS A 114 11.34 13.28 16.89
C LYS A 114 10.34 13.69 17.96
N GLU A 115 10.66 14.64 18.81
CA GLU A 115 9.78 15.10 19.90
C GLU A 115 8.50 15.75 19.38
N LEU A 116 8.55 16.40 18.20
CA LEU A 116 7.38 17.01 17.58
C LEU A 116 6.30 15.99 17.20
N TYR A 117 6.70 14.72 17.05
CA TYR A 117 5.81 13.63 16.61
C TYR A 117 5.19 12.86 17.78
N ILE A 118 5.72 13.01 18.99
CA ILE A 118 5.27 12.23 20.16
C ILE A 118 3.83 12.62 20.53
N GLN A 119 2.97 11.63 20.67
CA GLN A 119 1.62 11.83 21.20
C GLN A 119 1.69 12.05 22.72
N LYS A 120 1.19 13.19 23.18
CA LYS A 120 1.29 13.61 24.59
C LYS A 120 0.48 12.73 25.57
N SER A 121 -0.50 11.95 25.06
CA SER A 121 -1.50 11.29 25.93
C SER A 121 -1.29 9.80 26.19
N ASP A 122 -0.46 9.11 25.38
CA ASP A 122 -0.41 7.64 25.43
C ASP A 122 1.01 7.10 25.49
N SER A 123 1.41 6.56 26.63
CA SER A 123 2.49 5.55 26.67
C SER A 123 1.92 4.20 26.25
N LEU A 124 2.65 3.45 25.43
CA LEU A 124 2.37 2.04 25.22
C LEU A 124 2.66 1.27 26.52
N ARG A 125 2.08 0.06 26.68
CA ARG A 125 2.28 -0.77 27.89
C ARG A 125 3.75 -1.03 28.23
N ASP A 126 4.64 -0.96 27.25
CA ASP A 126 6.08 -1.13 27.36
C ASP A 126 6.85 0.19 27.59
N GLY A 127 6.14 1.28 27.91
CA GLY A 127 6.76 2.59 28.14
C GLY A 127 7.12 3.37 26.86
N SER A 128 6.97 2.77 25.68
CA SER A 128 7.22 3.47 24.41
C SER A 128 6.08 4.48 24.14
N LYS A 129 6.42 5.57 23.44
CA LYS A 129 5.45 6.60 23.05
C LYS A 129 4.90 6.31 21.64
N LYS A 130 3.62 6.62 21.39
CA LYS A 130 3.08 6.63 20.05
C LYS A 130 3.54 7.85 19.29
N CYS A 131 3.67 7.70 17.97
CA CYS A 131 4.11 8.72 17.05
C CYS A 131 2.99 9.12 16.10
N ASN A 132 2.78 10.42 15.88
CA ASN A 132 1.95 10.91 14.79
C ASN A 132 2.67 10.72 13.46
N ALA A 133 1.94 10.57 12.36
CA ALA A 133 2.53 10.68 11.03
C ALA A 133 2.91 12.14 10.70
N CYS A 134 3.71 12.32 9.65
CA CYS A 134 4.08 13.67 9.19
C CYS A 134 2.84 14.47 8.77
N ILE A 135 1.90 13.84 8.07
CA ILE A 135 0.55 14.37 7.83
C ILE A 135 -0.44 13.36 8.38
N TYR A 136 -1.37 13.79 9.21
CA TYR A 136 -2.31 12.87 9.81
C TYR A 136 -3.70 13.47 10.07
N GLY A 137 -4.69 12.58 10.13
CA GLY A 137 -6.05 12.95 10.48
C GLY A 137 -6.94 11.75 10.71
N SER A 138 -8.02 11.97 11.43
CA SER A 138 -9.01 10.93 11.69
C SER A 138 -10.41 11.54 11.79
N LYS A 139 -11.41 10.79 11.32
CA LYS A 139 -12.82 11.20 11.32
C LYS A 139 -13.03 12.49 10.53
N LEU A 140 -12.40 12.57 9.37
CA LEU A 140 -12.45 13.70 8.45
C LEU A 140 -13.42 13.42 7.29
N GLU A 141 -13.90 14.50 6.70
CA GLU A 141 -14.70 14.46 5.48
C GLU A 141 -14.18 15.51 4.50
N ASN A 142 -14.11 15.15 3.22
CA ASN A 142 -13.63 15.99 2.12
C ASN A 142 -12.22 16.52 2.38
N VAL A 143 -11.22 15.69 2.18
CA VAL A 143 -9.81 16.05 2.41
C VAL A 143 -9.01 15.79 1.15
N SER A 144 -8.23 16.78 0.75
CA SER A 144 -7.36 16.69 -0.43
C SER A 144 -5.92 17.08 -0.08
N ILE A 145 -4.99 16.47 -0.77
CA ILE A 145 -3.59 16.91 -0.88
C ILE A 145 -3.28 16.96 -2.36
N THR A 146 -3.10 18.15 -2.92
CA THR A 146 -3.07 18.36 -4.38
C THR A 146 -1.90 19.21 -4.85
N GLY A 147 -1.73 19.28 -6.16
CA GLY A 147 -0.73 20.14 -6.80
C GLY A 147 0.51 19.36 -7.26
N ASN A 148 1.57 20.07 -7.67
CA ASN A 148 2.77 19.46 -8.26
C ASN A 148 4.01 19.62 -7.37
N GLY A 149 3.82 19.72 -6.06
CA GLY A 149 4.91 19.87 -5.10
C GLY A 149 5.33 18.55 -4.45
N PHE A 150 6.22 18.67 -3.47
CA PHE A 150 6.92 17.56 -2.83
C PHE A 150 6.63 17.51 -1.33
N LEU A 151 6.43 16.31 -0.80
CA LEU A 151 6.37 16.01 0.63
C LEU A 151 7.57 15.11 0.97
N ASP A 152 8.58 15.63 1.66
CA ASP A 152 9.80 14.89 1.99
C ASP A 152 9.88 14.57 3.49
N GLY A 153 9.79 13.29 3.80
CA GLY A 153 9.85 12.78 5.18
C GLY A 153 11.24 12.64 5.77
N GLN A 154 12.31 12.94 4.99
CA GLN A 154 13.70 12.82 5.45
C GLN A 154 14.06 11.44 6.05
N GLY A 155 13.56 10.38 5.45
CA GLY A 155 13.58 9.02 6.01
C GLY A 155 14.94 8.47 6.40
N ILE A 156 16.05 9.00 5.87
CA ILE A 156 17.41 8.57 6.24
C ILE A 156 17.69 8.82 7.74
N TYR A 157 17.10 9.82 8.35
CA TYR A 157 17.26 10.15 9.76
C TYR A 157 16.35 9.31 10.70
N TRP A 158 15.57 8.40 10.11
CA TRP A 158 14.60 7.58 10.84
C TRP A 158 14.80 6.09 10.66
N ARG A 159 15.19 5.67 9.44
CA ARG A 159 15.15 4.27 9.02
C ARG A 159 16.43 3.52 9.34
N PRO A 160 16.34 2.30 9.87
CA PRO A 160 17.48 1.40 9.90
C PRO A 160 17.86 0.94 8.49
N VAL A 161 19.14 0.72 8.26
CA VAL A 161 19.65 0.20 6.99
C VAL A 161 20.42 -1.11 7.23
N LYS A 162 19.98 -2.19 6.59
CA LYS A 162 20.65 -3.49 6.64
C LYS A 162 21.82 -3.48 5.67
N GLN A 163 23.04 -3.79 6.14
CA GLN A 163 24.26 -3.83 5.33
C GLN A 163 24.09 -4.63 4.04
N LYS A 164 23.39 -5.78 4.09
CA LYS A 164 23.15 -6.65 2.92
C LYS A 164 22.29 -6.02 1.80
N LYS A 165 21.64 -4.89 2.06
CA LYS A 165 20.75 -4.19 1.11
C LYS A 165 21.45 -3.03 0.38
N VAL A 166 22.67 -2.70 0.73
CA VAL A 166 23.46 -1.60 0.20
C VAL A 166 24.82 -2.12 -0.26
N ASP A 167 25.45 -1.40 -1.17
CA ASP A 167 26.83 -1.68 -1.57
C ASP A 167 27.86 -1.15 -0.54
N GLU A 168 29.15 -1.44 -0.77
CA GLU A 168 30.22 -1.04 0.15
C GLU A 168 30.37 0.49 0.25
N ALA A 169 30.17 1.22 -0.86
CA ALA A 169 30.27 2.67 -0.87
C ALA A 169 29.16 3.31 -0.07
N GLN A 170 27.92 2.88 -0.31
CA GLN A 170 26.75 3.32 0.46
C GLN A 170 26.86 2.97 1.95
N TRP A 171 27.39 1.78 2.27
CA TRP A 171 27.61 1.40 3.68
C TRP A 171 28.64 2.30 4.33
N LYS A 172 29.73 2.63 3.64
CA LYS A 172 30.75 3.56 4.13
C LYS A 172 30.20 4.97 4.33
N GLU A 173 29.37 5.45 3.43
CA GLU A 173 28.67 6.74 3.56
C GLU A 173 27.78 6.78 4.81
N LEU A 174 26.96 5.72 5.04
CA LEU A 174 26.14 5.62 6.25
C LEU A 174 26.97 5.68 7.53
N LEU A 175 28.09 4.96 7.58
CA LEU A 175 29.02 4.99 8.72
C LEU A 175 29.65 6.38 8.92
N ALA A 176 29.95 7.09 7.84
CA ALA A 176 30.49 8.45 7.90
C ALA A 176 29.46 9.48 8.40
N MET A 177 28.17 9.22 8.23
CA MET A 177 27.11 10.04 8.83
C MET A 177 27.06 9.95 10.37
N GLY A 178 27.72 8.96 10.97
CA GLY A 178 27.59 8.64 12.39
C GLY A 178 26.52 7.57 12.63
N GLY A 179 25.77 7.67 13.74
CA GLY A 179 24.76 6.68 14.10
C GLY A 179 25.36 5.47 14.83
N THR A 180 24.56 4.41 14.94
CA THR A 180 24.93 3.19 15.69
C THR A 180 24.77 1.96 14.83
N VAL A 181 25.74 1.04 14.88
CA VAL A 181 25.65 -0.27 14.20
C VAL A 181 25.37 -1.35 15.22
N GLN A 182 24.35 -2.15 14.95
CA GLN A 182 24.00 -3.34 15.75
C GLN A 182 23.89 -4.57 14.86
N GLN A 183 23.90 -5.74 15.47
CA GLN A 183 23.63 -7.01 14.80
C GLN A 183 22.12 -7.30 14.88
N ASP A 184 21.54 -7.87 13.80
CA ASP A 184 20.09 -8.10 13.70
C ASP A 184 19.58 -9.32 14.48
N GLY A 185 20.47 -10.04 15.19
CA GLY A 185 20.14 -11.24 15.95
C GLY A 185 19.71 -12.45 15.12
N SER A 186 19.74 -12.35 13.78
CA SER A 186 19.48 -13.49 12.90
C SER A 186 20.62 -14.51 12.93
N SER A 187 20.37 -15.74 12.43
CA SER A 187 21.40 -16.78 12.31
C SER A 187 22.63 -16.35 11.49
N LYS A 188 22.46 -15.37 10.61
CA LYS A 188 23.55 -14.79 9.77
C LYS A 188 24.16 -13.54 10.39
N ASN A 189 23.56 -13.04 11.46
CA ASN A 189 24.05 -11.91 12.25
C ASN A 189 24.45 -10.69 11.43
N TRP A 190 23.54 -10.22 10.53
CA TRP A 190 23.79 -9.08 9.66
C TRP A 190 23.94 -7.78 10.45
N LYS A 191 24.82 -6.90 9.99
CA LYS A 191 24.94 -5.55 10.53
C LYS A 191 23.75 -4.70 10.05
N VAL A 192 23.20 -3.92 10.98
CA VAL A 192 22.15 -2.94 10.76
C VAL A 192 22.64 -1.60 11.31
N TRP A 193 22.65 -0.60 10.45
CA TRP A 193 22.93 0.77 10.85
C TRP A 193 21.61 1.45 11.26
N TYR A 194 21.68 2.20 12.36
CA TYR A 194 20.56 2.99 12.88
C TYR A 194 20.97 4.46 12.98
N PRO A 195 20.09 5.41 12.60
CA PRO A 195 20.36 6.83 12.67
C PRO A 195 20.22 7.43 14.08
N PHE A 196 20.77 6.72 15.09
CA PHE A 196 20.81 7.22 16.45
C PHE A 196 22.03 8.11 16.63
N ASN A 197 21.86 9.22 17.36
CA ASN A 197 22.93 10.17 17.65
C ASN A 197 23.60 10.73 16.37
N LEU A 198 22.78 10.90 15.32
CA LEU A 198 23.22 11.50 14.08
C LEU A 198 23.42 12.94 14.28
N LYS A 199 24.16 13.62 14.74
CA LYS A 199 24.46 15.06 14.94
C LYS A 199 23.74 15.70 16.12
N PRO A 200 24.47 16.49 16.93
CA PRO A 200 23.93 17.19 18.08
C PRO A 200 22.75 18.13 17.75
N GLU A 201 22.77 18.76 16.60
CA GLU A 201 21.69 19.64 16.13
C GLU A 201 20.41 18.90 15.74
N LEU A 202 20.51 17.61 15.53
CA LEU A 202 19.41 16.70 15.29
C LEU A 202 19.20 15.76 16.50
N ASP A 203 19.97 15.99 17.57
CA ASP A 203 19.93 15.21 18.78
C ASP A 203 18.56 15.37 19.43
N VAL A 204 17.77 14.43 19.09
CA VAL A 204 16.62 14.09 19.86
C VAL A 204 17.14 13.44 21.12
N PRO A 205 16.70 13.89 22.31
CA PRO A 205 17.04 13.21 23.53
C PRO A 205 16.89 11.71 23.34
N ASN A 206 17.83 10.97 23.83
CA ASN A 206 17.99 9.51 23.66
C ASN A 206 16.69 8.78 24.02
N ILE A 207 15.69 8.91 23.12
CA ILE A 207 14.32 8.45 23.35
C ILE A 207 14.30 6.94 23.39
N ALA A 208 15.30 6.30 22.81
CA ALA A 208 15.53 4.89 22.99
C ALA A 208 16.87 4.47 22.45
N ALA A 209 17.66 3.95 23.32
CA ALA A 209 18.85 3.21 22.96
C ALA A 209 18.55 1.86 22.27
N ASP A 210 17.28 1.42 22.25
CA ASP A 210 16.91 0.13 21.68
C ASP A 210 16.24 0.24 20.29
N ALA A 211 16.56 -0.71 19.43
CA ALA A 211 16.03 -0.78 18.07
C ALA A 211 14.49 -0.88 18.02
N ILE A 212 13.85 -1.48 19.02
CA ILE A 212 12.40 -1.71 19.09
C ILE A 212 11.67 -0.39 19.27
N THR A 213 12.12 0.47 20.16
CA THR A 213 11.50 1.76 20.43
C THR A 213 11.72 2.73 19.25
N GLN A 214 12.90 2.69 18.63
CA GLN A 214 13.14 3.48 17.40
C GLN A 214 12.23 3.05 16.26
N GLU A 215 11.99 1.76 16.09
CA GLU A 215 11.07 1.23 15.09
C GLU A 215 9.63 1.75 15.33
N LYS A 216 9.17 1.78 16.57
CA LYS A 216 7.85 2.30 16.94
C LYS A 216 7.73 3.81 16.78
N MET A 217 8.86 4.52 16.84
CA MET A 217 8.93 5.98 16.69
C MET A 217 9.04 6.46 15.24
N ARG A 218 9.12 5.57 14.25
CA ARG A 218 9.13 5.96 12.84
C ARG A 218 7.73 6.37 12.37
N PRO A 219 7.49 7.64 11.99
CA PRO A 219 6.20 8.08 11.49
C PRO A 219 5.95 7.55 10.07
N HIS A 220 4.70 7.35 9.70
CA HIS A 220 4.29 7.33 8.29
C HIS A 220 4.37 8.75 7.71
N LEU A 221 4.51 8.88 6.39
CA LEU A 221 4.46 10.22 5.79
C LEU A 221 3.03 10.77 5.82
N ILE A 222 2.05 10.00 5.36
CA ILE A 222 0.64 10.36 5.42
C ILE A 222 -0.16 9.23 6.04
N ASN A 223 -0.92 9.52 7.09
CA ASN A 223 -1.85 8.57 7.72
C ASN A 223 -3.22 9.23 7.95
N ILE A 224 -4.24 8.75 7.24
CA ILE A 224 -5.62 9.22 7.36
C ILE A 224 -6.50 8.03 7.74
N THR A 225 -7.28 8.18 8.81
CA THR A 225 -8.10 7.06 9.32
C THR A 225 -9.57 7.46 9.51
N ASP A 226 -10.48 6.47 9.44
CA ASP A 226 -11.90 6.65 9.79
C ASP A 226 -12.56 7.85 9.05
N SER A 227 -12.26 8.04 7.79
CA SER A 227 -12.58 9.28 7.06
C SER A 227 -13.33 8.99 5.76
N LYS A 228 -13.88 10.03 5.15
CA LYS A 228 -14.65 9.94 3.91
C LYS A 228 -14.19 10.99 2.91
N ASN A 229 -14.22 10.64 1.61
CA ASN A 229 -13.85 11.51 0.50
C ASN A 229 -12.41 12.04 0.64
N VAL A 230 -11.44 11.17 0.38
CA VAL A 230 -10.01 11.50 0.44
C VAL A 230 -9.40 11.49 -0.95
N LEU A 231 -8.70 12.56 -1.31
CA LEU A 231 -8.01 12.74 -2.60
C LEU A 231 -6.53 13.03 -2.40
N LEU A 232 -5.66 12.27 -3.07
CA LEU A 232 -4.28 12.65 -3.34
C LEU A 232 -4.13 12.82 -4.85
N GLU A 233 -3.68 14.01 -5.32
CA GLU A 233 -3.58 14.29 -6.74
C GLU A 233 -2.27 14.98 -7.10
N HIS A 234 -1.48 14.35 -7.98
CA HIS A 234 -0.24 14.82 -8.62
C HIS A 234 0.94 15.15 -7.70
N VAL A 235 0.81 15.02 -6.39
CA VAL A 235 1.90 15.28 -5.43
C VAL A 235 2.99 14.21 -5.47
N CYS A 236 4.22 14.62 -5.12
CA CYS A 236 5.35 13.73 -4.96
C CYS A 236 5.59 13.41 -3.48
N LEU A 237 5.54 12.12 -3.12
CA LEU A 237 5.83 11.61 -1.78
C LEU A 237 7.25 11.06 -1.73
N LEU A 238 8.12 11.67 -0.95
CA LEU A 238 9.54 11.36 -0.90
C LEU A 238 9.99 10.88 0.47
N ASN A 239 10.87 9.89 0.47
CA ASN A 239 11.70 9.51 1.63
C ASN A 239 10.91 9.36 2.94
N SER A 240 9.75 8.71 2.92
CA SER A 240 9.00 8.51 4.16
C SER A 240 9.85 7.83 5.23
N PRO A 241 9.72 8.20 6.50
CA PRO A 241 10.37 7.48 7.60
C PRO A 241 9.93 6.01 7.73
N LYS A 242 8.69 5.70 7.35
CA LYS A 242 8.11 4.35 7.31
C LYS A 242 7.31 4.18 6.00
N PHE A 243 6.03 3.91 6.03
CA PHE A 243 5.17 3.82 4.84
C PHE A 243 4.82 5.23 4.34
N HIS A 244 4.64 5.41 3.01
CA HIS A 244 4.36 6.74 2.46
C HIS A 244 2.89 7.12 2.65
N PHE A 245 1.95 6.30 2.20
CA PHE A 245 0.53 6.60 2.32
C PHE A 245 -0.25 5.45 2.94
N VAL A 246 -0.87 5.71 4.09
CA VAL A 246 -1.61 4.72 4.89
C VAL A 246 -3.04 5.20 5.16
N PRO A 247 -3.94 5.10 4.16
CA PRO A 247 -5.36 5.36 4.36
C PRO A 247 -6.02 4.14 4.99
N THR A 248 -6.69 4.31 6.12
CA THR A 248 -7.29 3.18 6.83
C THR A 248 -8.75 3.47 7.17
N ARG A 249 -9.67 2.57 6.83
CA ARG A 249 -11.11 2.73 7.01
C ARG A 249 -11.62 4.02 6.37
N ILE A 250 -11.28 4.17 5.09
CA ILE A 250 -11.74 5.28 4.26
C ILE A 250 -12.92 4.82 3.41
N GLN A 251 -13.92 5.66 3.29
CA GLN A 251 -14.97 5.55 2.30
C GLN A 251 -14.73 6.58 1.20
N ASN A 252 -14.58 6.12 -0.01
CA ASN A 252 -14.26 6.92 -1.19
C ASN A 252 -12.84 7.53 -1.15
N LEU A 253 -11.90 6.81 -1.75
CA LEU A 253 -10.50 7.19 -1.88
C LEU A 253 -10.12 7.39 -3.33
N ILE A 254 -9.48 8.49 -3.65
CA ILE A 254 -8.90 8.76 -4.98
C ILE A 254 -7.41 9.06 -4.83
N VAL A 255 -6.59 8.35 -5.61
CA VAL A 255 -5.15 8.60 -5.74
C VAL A 255 -4.84 8.71 -7.23
N ASP A 256 -4.59 9.91 -7.71
CA ASP A 256 -4.39 10.18 -9.13
C ASP A 256 -3.06 10.87 -9.40
N GLY A 257 -2.23 10.30 -10.28
CA GLY A 257 -0.99 10.89 -10.73
C GLY A 257 0.09 11.06 -9.66
N VAL A 258 0.01 10.35 -8.55
CA VAL A 258 0.95 10.49 -7.43
C VAL A 258 2.28 9.82 -7.76
N ILE A 259 3.37 10.52 -7.46
CA ILE A 259 4.74 10.01 -7.60
C ILE A 259 5.28 9.64 -6.22
N ILE A 260 5.78 8.41 -6.05
CA ILE A 260 6.38 7.97 -4.79
C ILE A 260 7.82 7.53 -5.02
N ARG A 261 8.73 8.07 -4.23
CA ARG A 261 10.16 7.77 -4.32
C ARG A 261 10.79 7.57 -2.95
N CYS A 262 11.47 6.45 -2.79
CA CYS A 262 12.47 6.27 -1.74
C CYS A 262 13.54 5.25 -2.21
N PRO A 263 14.70 5.19 -1.56
CA PRO A 263 15.72 4.21 -1.89
C PRO A 263 15.20 2.78 -1.80
N HIS A 264 15.64 1.91 -2.71
CA HIS A 264 15.25 0.49 -2.72
C HIS A 264 15.65 -0.30 -1.46
N TRP A 265 16.62 0.20 -0.71
CA TRP A 265 17.05 -0.38 0.58
C TRP A 265 16.22 0.12 1.77
N ALA A 266 15.31 1.07 1.56
CA ALA A 266 14.48 1.64 2.61
C ALA A 266 13.58 0.58 3.26
N GLN A 267 13.92 0.17 4.46
CA GLN A 267 13.14 -0.82 5.20
C GLN A 267 11.75 -0.28 5.55
N ASN A 268 10.70 -1.04 5.27
CA ASN A 268 9.31 -0.62 5.41
C ASN A 268 9.04 0.71 4.68
N GLY A 269 9.57 0.82 3.48
CA GLY A 269 9.35 1.94 2.60
C GLY A 269 8.19 1.70 1.64
N ASP A 270 7.13 1.04 2.10
CA ASP A 270 5.92 0.75 1.33
C ASP A 270 5.34 2.05 0.73
N ALA A 271 4.86 1.96 -0.50
CA ALA A 271 4.33 3.14 -1.15
C ALA A 271 2.90 3.46 -0.70
N MET A 272 1.99 2.51 -0.79
CA MET A 272 0.59 2.68 -0.41
C MET A 272 0.08 1.44 0.31
N ASP A 273 -0.52 1.64 1.49
CA ASP A 273 -1.11 0.60 2.33
C ASP A 273 -2.58 0.90 2.68
N PRO A 274 -3.48 0.93 1.69
CA PRO A 274 -4.90 1.10 1.98
C PRO A 274 -5.43 -0.09 2.78
N GLY A 275 -6.03 0.19 3.95
CA GLY A 275 -6.56 -0.83 4.87
C GLY A 275 -8.04 -0.66 5.18
N ASN A 276 -8.86 -1.70 4.92
CA ASN A 276 -10.32 -1.67 5.13
C ASN A 276 -10.99 -0.46 4.45
N VAL A 277 -10.51 -0.10 3.26
CA VAL A 277 -11.03 1.00 2.44
C VAL A 277 -12.17 0.49 1.57
N GLN A 278 -13.19 1.31 1.38
CA GLN A 278 -14.33 0.99 0.54
C GLN A 278 -14.47 2.05 -0.56
N VAL A 279 -14.55 1.58 -1.78
CA VAL A 279 -14.60 2.39 -2.99
C VAL A 279 -13.34 3.21 -3.20
N ALA A 280 -12.46 2.74 -4.07
CA ALA A 280 -11.22 3.44 -4.35
C ALA A 280 -10.82 3.41 -5.83
N LEU A 281 -10.19 4.49 -6.26
CA LEU A 281 -9.50 4.61 -7.53
C LEU A 281 -8.04 4.97 -7.27
N ILE A 282 -7.11 4.15 -7.74
CA ILE A 282 -5.67 4.44 -7.76
C ILE A 282 -5.27 4.44 -9.25
N VAL A 283 -4.78 5.56 -9.75
CA VAL A 283 -4.59 5.72 -11.19
C VAL A 283 -3.42 6.64 -11.53
N ASN A 284 -2.74 6.36 -12.64
CA ASN A 284 -1.66 7.18 -13.19
C ASN A 284 -0.44 7.35 -12.25
N CYS A 285 -0.30 6.51 -11.25
CA CYS A 285 0.76 6.63 -10.26
C CYS A 285 2.09 6.09 -10.78
N ASN A 286 3.18 6.69 -10.30
CA ASN A 286 4.52 6.27 -10.63
C ASN A 286 5.32 6.03 -9.36
N ILE A 287 5.65 4.76 -9.10
CA ILE A 287 6.12 4.30 -7.79
C ILE A 287 7.51 3.65 -7.91
N SER A 288 8.43 4.06 -7.03
CA SER A 288 9.67 3.34 -6.75
C SER A 288 9.94 3.39 -5.25
N CYS A 289 9.91 2.24 -4.60
CA CYS A 289 9.96 2.17 -3.14
C CYS A 289 10.84 1.02 -2.64
N GLY A 290 11.04 0.96 -1.33
CA GLY A 290 11.96 -0.01 -0.70
C GLY A 290 11.29 -1.23 -0.11
N ASP A 291 9.95 -1.30 -0.18
CA ASP A 291 9.14 -2.44 0.26
C ASP A 291 7.96 -2.61 -0.72
N ASP A 292 6.76 -2.95 -0.27
CA ASP A 292 5.63 -3.22 -1.15
C ASP A 292 5.16 -1.94 -1.91
N GLY A 293 4.78 -2.10 -3.18
CA GLY A 293 4.28 -1.01 -4.03
C GLY A 293 2.85 -0.60 -3.64
N ILE A 294 1.84 -1.16 -4.31
CA ILE A 294 0.43 -0.95 -3.93
C ILE A 294 -0.01 -2.17 -3.12
N CYS A 295 -0.17 -2.01 -1.81
CA CYS A 295 -0.36 -3.13 -0.87
C CYS A 295 -1.69 -3.07 -0.12
N MET A 296 -2.62 -3.93 -0.52
CA MET A 296 -3.95 -4.04 0.10
C MET A 296 -3.89 -4.65 1.49
N LYS A 297 -4.46 -3.98 2.48
CA LYS A 297 -4.55 -4.41 3.89
C LYS A 297 -6.02 -4.53 4.32
N GLY A 298 -6.31 -5.42 5.26
CA GLY A 298 -7.69 -5.64 5.75
C GLY A 298 -7.74 -5.90 7.26
N GLY A 299 -6.73 -5.45 8.00
CA GLY A 299 -6.67 -5.59 9.46
C GLY A 299 -6.42 -7.02 9.94
N VAL A 300 -6.26 -7.19 11.25
CA VAL A 300 -5.93 -8.44 11.92
C VAL A 300 -7.04 -8.88 12.87
N GLY A 301 -7.41 -10.16 12.81
CA GLY A 301 -8.33 -10.81 13.72
C GLY A 301 -9.69 -10.12 13.85
N GLU A 302 -10.31 -10.19 15.00
CA GLU A 302 -11.64 -9.59 15.25
C GLU A 302 -11.68 -8.07 14.96
N LYS A 303 -10.58 -7.36 15.16
CA LYS A 303 -10.51 -5.93 14.85
C LYS A 303 -10.54 -5.68 13.33
N GLY A 304 -9.89 -6.55 12.55
CA GLY A 304 -9.97 -6.52 11.09
C GLY A 304 -11.40 -6.75 10.61
N VAL A 305 -12.07 -7.76 11.17
CA VAL A 305 -13.49 -8.07 10.87
C VAL A 305 -14.40 -6.89 11.22
N ALA A 306 -14.25 -6.31 12.41
CA ALA A 306 -15.04 -5.16 12.85
C ALA A 306 -14.82 -3.90 12.01
N ALA A 307 -13.64 -3.76 11.38
CA ALA A 307 -13.35 -2.65 10.48
C ALA A 307 -14.02 -2.78 9.11
N GLY A 308 -14.53 -3.96 8.78
CA GLY A 308 -15.20 -4.25 7.51
C GLY A 308 -14.24 -4.66 6.39
N SER A 309 -14.79 -5.12 5.28
CA SER A 309 -14.01 -5.60 4.14
C SER A 309 -13.42 -4.46 3.32
N GLN A 310 -12.24 -4.71 2.75
CA GLN A 310 -11.68 -3.91 1.66
C GLN A 310 -12.40 -4.27 0.36
N ARG A 311 -12.95 -3.30 -0.36
CA ARG A 311 -13.76 -3.61 -1.55
C ARG A 311 -13.90 -2.47 -2.53
N ASP A 312 -14.26 -2.82 -3.75
CA ASP A 312 -14.57 -1.91 -4.84
C ASP A 312 -13.37 -1.01 -5.21
N PHE A 313 -12.27 -1.67 -5.56
CA PHE A 313 -11.05 -0.99 -6.01
C PHE A 313 -10.86 -1.09 -7.51
N LEU A 314 -10.53 0.04 -8.12
CA LEU A 314 -9.95 0.10 -9.45
C LEU A 314 -8.54 0.67 -9.37
N ILE A 315 -7.56 -0.13 -9.76
CA ILE A 315 -6.13 0.23 -9.84
C ILE A 315 -5.76 0.16 -11.32
N CYS A 316 -5.37 1.30 -11.90
CA CYS A 316 -5.27 1.39 -13.35
C CYS A 316 -4.18 2.35 -13.82
N ASN A 317 -3.47 1.95 -14.88
CA ASN A 317 -2.44 2.78 -15.51
C ASN A 317 -1.30 3.20 -14.55
N ASP A 318 -0.96 2.33 -13.62
CA ASP A 318 0.09 2.56 -12.64
C ASP A 318 1.39 1.87 -13.06
N THR A 319 2.53 2.52 -12.75
CA THR A 319 3.87 1.92 -12.95
C THR A 319 4.58 1.78 -11.62
N VAL A 320 5.02 0.57 -11.30
CA VAL A 320 5.78 0.27 -10.08
C VAL A 320 7.17 -0.24 -10.44
N TYR A 321 8.18 0.45 -9.94
CA TYR A 321 9.59 0.09 -10.09
C TYR A 321 10.17 -0.37 -8.76
N ARG A 322 11.02 -1.41 -8.76
CA ARG A 322 11.89 -1.81 -7.65
C ARG A 322 11.21 -1.89 -6.27
N ALA A 323 10.00 -2.38 -6.22
CA ALA A 323 9.29 -2.69 -4.98
C ALA A 323 9.44 -4.18 -4.61
N HIS A 324 9.09 -4.58 -3.37
CA HIS A 324 8.99 -6.00 -3.02
C HIS A 324 7.83 -6.70 -3.73
N GLY A 325 6.80 -5.96 -4.16
CA GLY A 325 5.75 -6.45 -5.03
C GLY A 325 5.13 -5.28 -5.80
N GLY A 326 4.72 -5.51 -7.06
CA GLY A 326 4.03 -4.51 -7.87
C GLY A 326 2.63 -4.25 -7.31
N PHE A 327 1.77 -5.25 -7.40
CA PHE A 327 0.48 -5.30 -6.71
C PHE A 327 0.53 -6.37 -5.61
N VAL A 328 0.17 -5.98 -4.40
CA VAL A 328 0.32 -6.82 -3.21
C VAL A 328 -0.98 -6.91 -2.43
N ILE A 329 -1.29 -8.11 -1.94
CA ILE A 329 -2.34 -8.32 -0.94
C ILE A 329 -1.70 -8.89 0.32
N GLY A 330 -1.95 -8.22 1.45
CA GLY A 330 -1.56 -8.75 2.75
C GLY A 330 -0.33 -8.06 3.38
N SER A 331 0.17 -8.65 4.43
CA SER A 331 -0.21 -9.99 4.97
C SER A 331 -1.49 -9.99 5.84
N GLU A 332 -2.02 -8.85 6.19
CA GLU A 332 -3.17 -8.70 7.09
C GLU A 332 -4.44 -8.39 6.28
N PHE A 333 -5.44 -9.30 6.33
CA PHE A 333 -6.74 -9.08 5.69
C PHE A 333 -7.89 -9.85 6.35
N SER A 334 -7.90 -9.91 7.68
CA SER A 334 -8.97 -10.63 8.42
C SER A 334 -10.35 -10.04 8.20
N GLY A 335 -10.47 -8.78 7.81
CA GLY A 335 -11.74 -8.15 7.43
C GLY A 335 -12.32 -8.61 6.08
N GLY A 336 -11.52 -9.34 5.30
CA GLY A 336 -11.90 -9.80 3.95
C GLY A 336 -11.63 -8.78 2.84
N MET A 337 -11.53 -9.29 1.60
CA MET A 337 -11.31 -8.47 0.39
C MET A 337 -12.13 -8.98 -0.79
N GLN A 338 -12.72 -8.07 -1.56
CA GLN A 338 -13.46 -8.44 -2.77
C GLN A 338 -13.58 -7.32 -3.79
N ARG A 339 -13.80 -7.68 -5.04
CA ARG A 339 -13.97 -6.78 -6.18
C ARG A 339 -12.83 -5.78 -6.30
N LEU A 340 -11.61 -6.35 -6.42
CA LEU A 340 -10.41 -5.57 -6.71
C LEU A 340 -10.04 -5.80 -8.19
N VAL A 341 -9.98 -4.74 -8.95
CA VAL A 341 -9.61 -4.75 -10.36
C VAL A 341 -8.31 -4.01 -10.55
N VAL A 342 -7.30 -4.69 -11.12
CA VAL A 342 -5.97 -4.14 -11.44
C VAL A 342 -5.76 -4.30 -12.94
N LYS A 343 -5.62 -3.20 -13.66
CA LYS A 343 -5.49 -3.24 -15.12
C LYS A 343 -4.54 -2.19 -15.68
N ASP A 344 -4.08 -2.43 -16.90
CA ASP A 344 -3.25 -1.47 -17.64
C ASP A 344 -2.00 -1.02 -16.85
N CYS A 345 -1.43 -1.92 -16.03
CA CYS A 345 -0.31 -1.59 -15.14
C CYS A 345 1.02 -2.14 -15.66
N ARG A 346 2.11 -1.55 -15.18
CA ARG A 346 3.48 -2.00 -15.46
C ARG A 346 4.26 -2.22 -14.17
N PHE A 347 4.85 -3.41 -14.02
CA PHE A 347 5.76 -3.74 -12.92
C PHE A 347 7.16 -4.01 -13.49
N ASP A 348 8.15 -3.21 -13.08
CA ASP A 348 9.50 -3.24 -13.66
C ASP A 348 10.57 -3.35 -12.57
N GLY A 349 11.30 -4.46 -12.54
CA GLY A 349 12.36 -4.70 -11.55
C GLY A 349 11.88 -4.90 -10.13
N THR A 350 10.59 -5.21 -9.91
CA THR A 350 10.06 -5.59 -8.60
C THR A 350 10.56 -6.99 -8.20
N ASP A 351 10.61 -7.30 -6.90
CA ASP A 351 10.97 -8.65 -6.48
C ASP A 351 9.89 -9.65 -6.92
N ILE A 352 8.62 -9.30 -6.78
CA ILE A 352 7.48 -10.10 -7.20
C ILE A 352 6.52 -9.21 -8.01
N GLY A 353 5.91 -9.76 -9.05
CA GLY A 353 4.92 -9.04 -9.85
C GLY A 353 3.60 -8.87 -9.10
N CYS A 354 2.78 -9.92 -9.04
CA CYS A 354 1.60 -10.00 -8.20
C CYS A 354 1.91 -10.86 -6.96
N ARG A 355 1.83 -10.24 -5.78
CA ARG A 355 2.26 -10.82 -4.50
C ARG A 355 1.11 -10.91 -3.51
N PHE A 356 0.55 -12.10 -3.35
CA PHE A 356 -0.53 -12.36 -2.39
C PHE A 356 0.03 -13.20 -1.24
N LYS A 357 0.05 -12.64 -0.04
CA LYS A 357 0.75 -13.24 1.11
C LYS A 357 -0.07 -13.11 2.38
N SER A 358 -0.16 -14.19 3.14
CA SER A 358 -0.72 -14.15 4.49
C SER A 358 -0.28 -15.37 5.30
N ALA A 359 -0.74 -15.42 6.55
CA ALA A 359 -0.51 -16.54 7.45
C ALA A 359 -1.74 -16.78 8.34
N PRO A 360 -1.87 -17.97 8.95
CA PRO A 360 -2.83 -18.21 9.99
C PRO A 360 -2.81 -17.12 11.07
N GLY A 361 -3.99 -16.67 11.49
CA GLY A 361 -4.16 -15.63 12.51
C GLY A 361 -4.28 -14.19 11.96
N ARG A 362 -3.97 -13.97 10.66
CA ARG A 362 -4.07 -12.64 10.04
C ARG A 362 -4.67 -12.64 8.62
N GLY A 363 -5.05 -13.81 8.12
CA GLY A 363 -5.82 -13.98 6.92
C GLY A 363 -7.31 -13.77 7.15
N GLY A 364 -8.06 -13.97 6.11
CA GLY A 364 -9.50 -13.94 5.99
C GLY A 364 -9.86 -14.41 4.58
N TRP A 365 -11.04 -14.11 4.09
CA TRP A 365 -11.46 -14.40 2.73
C TRP A 365 -10.96 -13.31 1.77
N CYS A 366 -10.47 -13.72 0.59
CA CYS A 366 -10.03 -12.85 -0.48
C CYS A 366 -10.51 -13.43 -1.80
N GLN A 367 -11.47 -12.73 -2.44
CA GLN A 367 -12.15 -13.24 -3.63
C GLN A 367 -12.50 -12.12 -4.62
N ASP A 368 -12.84 -12.52 -5.85
CA ASP A 368 -13.21 -11.60 -6.93
C ASP A 368 -12.09 -10.59 -7.24
N ILE A 369 -10.89 -11.13 -7.43
CA ILE A 369 -9.69 -10.34 -7.76
C ILE A 369 -9.38 -10.52 -9.24
N TYR A 370 -9.27 -9.42 -9.96
CA TYR A 370 -9.04 -9.41 -11.40
C TYR A 370 -7.80 -8.59 -11.74
N CYS A 371 -6.75 -9.25 -12.23
CA CYS A 371 -5.53 -8.61 -12.72
C CYS A 371 -5.41 -8.87 -14.22
N TYR A 372 -5.42 -7.83 -15.05
CA TYR A 372 -5.35 -8.00 -16.50
C TYR A 372 -4.68 -6.84 -17.23
N ASP A 373 -4.23 -7.10 -18.47
CA ASP A 373 -3.53 -6.12 -19.30
C ASP A 373 -2.29 -5.55 -18.59
N ILE A 374 -1.47 -6.44 -17.99
CA ILE A 374 -0.31 -6.04 -17.20
C ILE A 374 0.98 -6.48 -17.90
N ILE A 375 1.97 -5.58 -17.91
CA ILE A 375 3.33 -5.87 -18.37
C ILE A 375 4.27 -5.95 -17.17
N MET A 376 4.97 -7.06 -17.04
CA MET A 376 6.00 -7.28 -16.03
C MET A 376 7.36 -7.46 -16.69
N LYS A 377 8.40 -6.83 -16.16
CA LYS A 377 9.75 -6.93 -16.68
C LYS A 377 10.78 -7.06 -15.56
N ASP A 378 11.80 -7.89 -15.79
CA ASP A 378 12.93 -8.07 -14.86
C ASP A 378 12.51 -8.36 -13.42
N ILE A 379 11.50 -9.23 -13.24
CA ILE A 379 11.01 -9.67 -11.94
C ILE A 379 12.06 -10.55 -11.25
N ARG A 380 12.53 -10.13 -10.09
CA ARG A 380 13.69 -10.76 -9.44
C ARG A 380 13.40 -12.13 -8.84
N GLU A 381 12.19 -12.37 -8.37
CA GLU A 381 11.75 -13.63 -7.78
C GLU A 381 10.61 -14.22 -8.60
N SER A 382 9.37 -14.02 -8.22
CA SER A 382 8.21 -14.67 -8.85
C SER A 382 7.35 -13.68 -9.62
N ALA A 383 6.93 -14.02 -10.84
CA ALA A 383 5.93 -13.22 -11.54
C ALA A 383 4.60 -13.22 -10.78
N PHE A 384 4.18 -14.40 -10.29
CA PHE A 384 2.99 -14.57 -9.45
C PHE A 384 3.35 -15.36 -8.20
N LEU A 385 2.97 -14.86 -7.03
CA LEU A 385 3.09 -15.54 -5.75
C LEU A 385 1.77 -15.49 -4.99
N ILE A 386 1.23 -16.64 -4.58
CA ILE A 386 0.12 -16.76 -3.62
C ILE A 386 0.60 -17.63 -2.47
N GLN A 387 0.72 -17.06 -1.27
CA GLN A 387 1.34 -17.75 -0.14
C GLN A 387 0.50 -17.60 1.14
N SER A 388 0.03 -18.72 1.67
CA SER A 388 -0.76 -18.80 2.91
C SER A 388 0.07 -19.06 4.18
N GLY A 389 1.34 -19.39 4.03
CA GLY A 389 2.27 -19.66 5.14
C GLY A 389 3.37 -18.60 5.28
N TYR A 390 3.06 -17.35 5.03
CA TYR A 390 4.03 -16.26 5.06
C TYR A 390 4.58 -15.99 6.46
N ALA A 391 5.87 -16.23 6.65
CA ALA A 391 6.57 -16.00 7.90
C ALA A 391 7.35 -14.69 7.86
N ASP A 392 6.74 -13.60 8.30
CA ASP A 392 7.43 -12.35 8.57
C ASP A 392 7.77 -12.23 10.07
N ARG A 393 9.04 -12.44 10.38
CA ARG A 393 9.53 -12.33 11.76
C ARG A 393 9.62 -10.88 12.27
N GLY A 394 9.44 -9.89 11.37
CA GLY A 394 9.53 -8.46 11.69
C GLY A 394 8.18 -7.77 11.96
N ALA A 395 7.07 -8.37 11.59
CA ALA A 395 5.75 -7.73 11.70
C ALA A 395 5.15 -7.71 13.11
N GLY A 396 5.82 -8.29 14.10
CA GLY A 396 5.37 -8.25 15.52
C GLY A 396 4.05 -8.98 15.78
N VAL A 397 3.49 -9.66 14.78
CA VAL A 397 2.30 -10.49 14.92
C VAL A 397 2.78 -11.93 15.08
N SER A 398 3.20 -12.28 16.27
CA SER A 398 3.21 -13.66 16.71
C SER A 398 1.74 -14.09 16.76
N ALA A 399 1.37 -15.05 15.92
CA ALA A 399 0.10 -15.74 16.10
C ALA A 399 0.13 -16.34 17.50
N THR A 400 -0.58 -15.74 18.43
CA THR A 400 -0.84 -16.39 19.72
C THR A 400 -1.85 -17.50 19.44
N ASP A 401 -1.89 -18.55 20.28
CA ASP A 401 -2.88 -19.63 20.16
C ASP A 401 -4.33 -19.12 20.13
N LYS A 402 -4.59 -17.89 20.58
CA LYS A 402 -5.89 -17.21 20.48
C LYS A 402 -6.24 -16.71 19.08
N ASP A 403 -5.24 -16.47 18.24
CA ASP A 403 -5.42 -15.96 16.86
C ASP A 403 -5.44 -17.10 15.83
N ASN A 404 -5.20 -18.33 16.22
CA ASN A 404 -5.22 -19.54 15.39
C ASN A 404 -6.66 -20.07 15.11
N LYS A 405 -7.65 -19.16 15.10
CA LYS A 405 -8.99 -19.53 14.65
C LYS A 405 -8.98 -19.77 13.15
N GLU A 406 -9.64 -20.81 12.69
CA GLU A 406 -9.80 -21.13 11.27
C GLU A 406 -10.39 -19.96 10.46
N ALA A 407 -11.22 -19.12 11.09
CA ALA A 407 -11.77 -17.90 10.51
C ALA A 407 -10.68 -16.89 10.07
N PHE A 408 -9.47 -16.96 10.61
CA PHE A 408 -8.35 -16.08 10.26
C PHE A 408 -7.27 -16.79 9.44
N PHE A 409 -7.59 -17.94 8.86
CA PHE A 409 -6.73 -18.58 7.86
C PHE A 409 -6.95 -17.89 6.51
N PRO A 410 -5.88 -17.68 5.71
CA PRO A 410 -6.03 -17.12 4.38
C PRO A 410 -6.89 -18.02 3.49
N ASP A 411 -7.90 -17.45 2.89
CA ASP A 411 -8.79 -18.08 1.92
C ASP A 411 -8.72 -17.32 0.60
N TRP A 412 -8.01 -17.88 -0.36
CA TRP A 412 -7.78 -17.28 -1.67
C TRP A 412 -8.64 -17.97 -2.71
N SER A 413 -9.61 -17.26 -3.29
CA SER A 413 -10.53 -17.85 -4.26
C SER A 413 -10.99 -16.86 -5.33
N ASN A 414 -11.45 -17.39 -6.46
CA ASN A 414 -11.98 -16.61 -7.57
C ASN A 414 -11.06 -15.45 -8.00
N ILE A 415 -9.81 -15.81 -8.34
CA ILE A 415 -8.78 -14.86 -8.78
C ILE A 415 -8.48 -15.11 -10.25
N THR A 416 -8.52 -14.05 -11.05
CA THR A 416 -8.24 -14.11 -12.48
C THR A 416 -7.03 -13.27 -12.84
N PHE A 417 -6.06 -13.88 -13.51
CA PHE A 417 -4.95 -13.22 -14.19
C PHE A 417 -5.16 -13.37 -15.69
N ARG A 418 -5.35 -12.28 -16.44
CA ARG A 418 -5.64 -12.33 -17.87
C ARG A 418 -4.78 -11.35 -18.66
N ASN A 419 -4.36 -11.77 -19.87
CA ASN A 419 -3.58 -10.94 -20.79
C ASN A 419 -2.39 -10.27 -20.11
N ILE A 420 -1.53 -11.09 -19.46
CA ILE A 420 -0.36 -10.60 -18.73
C ILE A 420 0.90 -11.13 -19.40
N THR A 421 1.83 -10.22 -19.68
CA THR A 421 3.14 -10.58 -20.20
C THR A 421 4.22 -10.31 -19.17
N CYS A 422 5.04 -11.33 -18.85
CA CYS A 422 6.22 -11.20 -17.98
C CYS A 422 7.49 -11.57 -18.77
N ILE A 423 8.43 -10.64 -18.82
CA ILE A 423 9.74 -10.83 -19.47
C ILE A 423 10.82 -10.85 -18.38
N GLY A 424 11.35 -12.03 -18.10
CA GLY A 424 12.38 -12.25 -17.08
C GLY A 424 11.79 -12.40 -15.66
N SER A 425 11.93 -13.60 -15.10
CA SER A 425 11.66 -13.88 -13.68
C SER A 425 12.50 -15.07 -13.22
N LYS A 426 12.68 -15.21 -11.90
CA LYS A 426 13.27 -16.45 -11.36
C LYS A 426 12.27 -17.58 -11.36
N GLN A 427 11.06 -17.33 -10.90
CA GLN A 427 9.95 -18.27 -10.81
C GLN A 427 8.76 -17.71 -11.61
N ALA A 428 8.11 -18.52 -12.42
CA ALA A 428 6.93 -18.06 -13.15
C ALA A 428 5.71 -17.93 -12.22
N VAL A 429 5.31 -19.05 -11.60
CA VAL A 429 4.16 -19.11 -10.69
C VAL A 429 4.56 -19.89 -9.43
N ASP A 430 4.25 -19.38 -8.26
CA ASP A 430 4.43 -20.06 -6.97
C ASP A 430 3.13 -19.94 -6.15
N ILE A 431 2.44 -21.08 -5.94
CA ILE A 431 1.19 -21.16 -5.18
C ILE A 431 1.40 -22.07 -3.98
N GLN A 432 1.20 -21.55 -2.78
CA GLN A 432 1.42 -22.25 -1.52
C GLN A 432 0.21 -22.05 -0.59
N GLY A 433 -0.74 -22.98 -0.65
CA GLY A 433 -1.87 -23.05 0.28
C GLY A 433 -1.51 -23.68 1.62
N LEU A 434 -2.52 -24.04 2.40
CA LEU A 434 -2.40 -24.76 3.68
C LEU A 434 -3.10 -26.11 3.60
N LYS A 435 -2.64 -27.06 4.40
CA LYS A 435 -3.36 -28.32 4.58
C LYS A 435 -4.78 -28.05 5.10
N GLY A 436 -5.80 -28.52 4.38
CA GLY A 436 -7.20 -28.30 4.72
C GLY A 436 -7.76 -26.93 4.32
N LYS A 437 -6.91 -26.01 3.83
CA LYS A 437 -7.31 -24.70 3.29
C LYS A 437 -6.48 -24.40 2.04
N PRO A 438 -6.75 -25.08 0.91
CA PRO A 438 -6.01 -24.88 -0.34
C PRO A 438 -6.31 -23.50 -0.92
N VAL A 439 -5.41 -23.00 -1.76
CA VAL A 439 -5.69 -21.92 -2.71
C VAL A 439 -6.56 -22.48 -3.80
N HIS A 440 -7.68 -21.83 -4.16
CA HIS A 440 -8.62 -22.47 -5.09
C HIS A 440 -9.31 -21.49 -6.06
N ASP A 441 -9.82 -22.06 -7.15
CA ASP A 441 -10.56 -21.35 -8.20
C ASP A 441 -9.76 -20.18 -8.80
N ILE A 442 -8.53 -20.46 -9.26
CA ILE A 442 -7.66 -19.47 -9.89
C ILE A 442 -7.61 -19.71 -11.40
N LEU A 443 -7.78 -18.64 -12.17
CA LEU A 443 -7.68 -18.66 -13.62
C LEU A 443 -6.48 -17.83 -14.10
N PHE A 444 -5.59 -18.44 -14.84
CA PHE A 444 -4.60 -17.79 -15.70
C PHE A 444 -5.09 -17.92 -17.15
N ASP A 445 -5.39 -16.81 -17.81
CA ASP A 445 -5.90 -16.77 -19.18
C ASP A 445 -5.04 -15.85 -20.04
N GLN A 446 -4.50 -16.35 -21.15
CA GLN A 446 -3.63 -15.59 -22.04
C GLN A 446 -2.40 -14.99 -21.30
N VAL A 447 -1.78 -15.78 -20.40
CA VAL A 447 -0.58 -15.35 -19.68
C VAL A 447 0.66 -15.86 -20.38
N THR A 448 1.56 -14.93 -20.71
CA THR A 448 2.86 -15.24 -21.35
C THR A 448 3.99 -14.90 -20.39
N ILE A 449 4.82 -15.88 -20.03
CA ILE A 449 6.02 -15.70 -19.21
C ILE A 449 7.21 -16.26 -19.95
N ILE A 450 8.18 -15.41 -20.27
CA ILE A 450 9.39 -15.76 -21.00
C ILE A 450 10.64 -15.31 -20.24
N GLY A 451 11.74 -16.04 -20.41
CA GLY A 451 13.00 -15.74 -19.71
C GLY A 451 12.95 -16.08 -18.21
N ASN A 452 12.01 -16.91 -17.78
CA ASN A 452 11.94 -17.43 -16.41
C ASN A 452 12.93 -18.60 -16.23
N LYS A 453 13.49 -18.72 -15.02
CA LYS A 453 14.38 -19.85 -14.67
C LYS A 453 13.61 -21.09 -14.31
N ASN A 454 12.52 -20.94 -13.53
CA ASN A 454 11.66 -22.03 -13.08
C ASN A 454 10.23 -21.79 -13.57
N GLY A 455 9.48 -22.89 -13.80
CA GLY A 455 8.11 -22.84 -14.28
C GLY A 455 7.06 -22.64 -13.20
N ILE A 456 6.17 -23.62 -13.02
CA ILE A 456 5.06 -23.58 -12.07
C ILE A 456 5.41 -24.43 -10.86
N LYS A 457 5.20 -23.90 -9.67
CA LYS A 457 5.27 -24.61 -8.40
C LYS A 457 3.96 -24.43 -7.66
N MET A 458 3.35 -25.53 -7.21
CA MET A 458 2.10 -25.50 -6.45
C MET A 458 2.12 -26.51 -5.31
N GLU A 459 1.57 -26.11 -4.18
CA GLU A 459 1.34 -26.95 -3.02
C GLU A 459 0.02 -26.57 -2.35
N TRP A 460 -0.85 -27.52 -2.04
CA TRP A 460 -2.19 -27.28 -1.49
C TRP A 460 -3.00 -26.30 -2.36
N ALA A 461 -3.22 -26.70 -3.61
CA ALA A 461 -3.97 -25.94 -4.61
C ALA A 461 -5.06 -26.77 -5.25
N GLU A 462 -6.22 -26.17 -5.55
CA GLU A 462 -7.37 -26.85 -6.12
C GLU A 462 -8.06 -25.97 -7.19
N ASN A 463 -8.57 -26.56 -8.25
CA ASN A 463 -9.28 -25.87 -9.35
C ASN A 463 -8.45 -24.73 -9.97
N ILE A 464 -7.21 -25.01 -10.33
CA ILE A 464 -6.34 -24.03 -10.99
C ILE A 464 -6.34 -24.29 -12.50
N LYS A 465 -6.64 -23.27 -13.28
CA LYS A 465 -6.70 -23.36 -14.74
C LYS A 465 -5.74 -22.40 -15.39
N PHE A 466 -4.94 -22.91 -16.33
CA PHE A 466 -4.16 -22.15 -17.28
C PHE A 466 -4.78 -22.32 -18.66
N THR A 467 -5.24 -21.24 -19.27
CA THR A 467 -5.90 -21.25 -20.59
C THR A 467 -5.12 -20.35 -21.54
N ASN A 468 -4.74 -20.86 -22.71
CA ASN A 468 -3.96 -20.10 -23.69
C ASN A 468 -2.67 -19.48 -23.11
N CYS A 469 -2.05 -20.18 -22.15
CA CYS A 469 -0.85 -19.70 -21.47
C CYS A 469 0.41 -20.22 -22.14
N GLN A 470 1.44 -19.37 -22.17
CA GLN A 470 2.78 -19.72 -22.61
C GLN A 470 3.79 -19.43 -21.49
N ILE A 471 4.33 -20.48 -20.88
CA ILE A 471 5.37 -20.38 -19.86
C ILE A 471 6.62 -21.08 -20.38
N ASN A 472 7.68 -20.31 -20.63
CA ASN A 472 8.93 -20.80 -21.18
C ASN A 472 10.07 -20.67 -20.13
N PRO A 473 10.95 -21.67 -19.94
CA PRO A 473 11.26 -22.74 -20.92
C PRO A 473 10.25 -23.88 -21.00
N LYS A 474 9.73 -24.44 -20.09
CA LYS A 474 8.61 -25.40 -20.08
C LYS A 474 7.99 -25.34 -18.71
N PRO A 475 6.69 -25.56 -18.58
CA PRO A 475 6.12 -25.74 -17.26
C PRO A 475 6.95 -26.79 -16.54
N MET A 476 7.58 -26.42 -15.46
CA MET A 476 8.23 -27.41 -14.60
C MET A 476 7.15 -28.34 -14.06
N PRO A 477 7.46 -29.60 -13.84
CA PRO A 477 6.54 -30.48 -13.16
C PRO A 477 6.09 -29.84 -11.86
N ILE A 478 4.81 -29.96 -11.57
CA ILE A 478 4.24 -29.55 -10.31
C ILE A 478 4.91 -30.38 -9.21
N THR A 479 5.47 -29.73 -8.19
CA THR A 479 6.44 -30.38 -7.29
C THR A 479 5.82 -31.36 -6.28
N ASP A 480 4.51 -31.32 -6.06
CA ASP A 480 3.84 -32.30 -5.17
C ASP A 480 2.39 -32.57 -5.60
N TYR A 481 2.22 -33.54 -6.45
CA TYR A 481 0.94 -33.94 -7.02
C TYR A 481 -0.09 -34.47 -6.00
N LYS A 482 0.35 -34.93 -4.84
CA LYS A 482 -0.55 -35.47 -3.81
C LYS A 482 -1.34 -34.37 -3.08
N LYS A 483 -0.92 -33.12 -3.22
CA LYS A 483 -1.47 -31.96 -2.53
C LYS A 483 -2.22 -31.00 -3.45
N ILE A 484 -2.33 -31.32 -4.72
CA ILE A 484 -3.09 -30.55 -5.71
C ILE A 484 -4.28 -31.37 -6.21
N LYS A 485 -5.31 -30.67 -6.69
CA LYS A 485 -6.52 -31.28 -7.20
C LYS A 485 -7.14 -30.44 -8.31
N ASN A 486 -7.55 -31.10 -9.40
CA ASN A 486 -8.20 -30.46 -10.54
C ASN A 486 -7.41 -29.27 -11.12
N VAL A 487 -6.16 -29.53 -11.53
CA VAL A 487 -5.30 -28.53 -12.19
C VAL A 487 -5.26 -28.81 -13.68
N LEU A 488 -5.48 -27.79 -14.52
CA LEU A 488 -5.45 -27.93 -15.98
C LEU A 488 -4.48 -26.91 -16.59
N TYR A 489 -3.59 -27.37 -17.46
CA TYR A 489 -2.71 -26.51 -18.25
C TYR A 489 -3.06 -26.63 -19.74
N ASN A 490 -3.62 -25.57 -20.32
CA ASN A 490 -4.13 -25.52 -21.70
C ASN A 490 -5.03 -26.71 -22.04
N GLY A 491 -5.95 -27.02 -21.11
CA GLY A 491 -6.94 -28.12 -21.25
C GLY A 491 -6.41 -29.52 -20.98
N LYS A 492 -5.13 -29.66 -20.66
CA LYS A 492 -4.53 -30.96 -20.32
C LYS A 492 -4.28 -31.06 -18.81
N ASP A 493 -4.53 -32.26 -18.27
CA ASP A 493 -4.04 -32.61 -16.95
C ASP A 493 -2.50 -32.66 -17.00
N PRO A 494 -1.76 -31.89 -16.19
CA PRO A 494 -0.29 -31.94 -16.20
C PRO A 494 0.26 -33.31 -15.75
N ASP A 495 -0.57 -34.18 -15.15
CA ASP A 495 -0.24 -35.53 -14.72
C ASP A 495 -0.59 -36.61 -15.76
N ALA A 496 -1.40 -36.28 -16.75
CA ALA A 496 -1.66 -37.20 -17.82
C ALA A 496 -0.37 -37.43 -18.61
N ALA A 497 0.30 -38.55 -18.36
CA ALA A 497 1.51 -38.96 -19.08
C ALA A 497 1.30 -38.83 -20.59
N GLU A 498 2.31 -38.30 -21.30
CA GLU A 498 2.39 -38.31 -22.76
C GLU A 498 2.39 -39.76 -23.27
#